data_eb7410434cff926ec99f04188bd39339
#
_entry.id   eb7410434cff926ec99f04188bd39339
#
_cell.length_a   1.000
_cell.length_b   1.000
_cell.length_c   1.000
_cell.angle_alpha   90.00
_cell.angle_beta   90.00
_cell.angle_gamma   90.00
#
_symmetry.space_group_name_H-M   'P 1'
#
loop_
_entity.id
_entity.type
_entity.pdbx_description
1 polymer ?
#
loop_
_entity_poly.entity_id
_entity_poly.type
_entity_poly.pdbx_seq_one_letter_code
_entity_poly.pdbx_strand_id
1 'polypeptide(L)'
;MYINSGYLHNSLLDFKDKSKPLVVGSCGTYRLIHQPKLPTYRPRGRIDYQLLYIAAGKGHFFLNGKEEIIEAGHMILYKPREMQRYVYYGTDQTEVYWVHFTGNNVKNIL
;
A
#
# COMPACT_ATOMS: atom_id res chain seq x y z
N MET A 1 -8.64 -13.28 8.23
CA MET A 1 -8.38 -12.21 7.24
C MET A 1 -8.38 -12.80 5.83
N TYR A 2 -9.05 -12.14 4.91
CA TYR A 2 -9.04 -12.54 3.51
C TYR A 2 -7.88 -11.85 2.79
N ILE A 3 -7.05 -12.62 2.10
CA ILE A 3 -5.91 -12.10 1.35
C ILE A 3 -5.92 -12.70 -0.06
N ASN A 4 -5.68 -11.86 -1.07
CA ASN A 4 -5.46 -12.27 -2.43
C ASN A 4 -4.38 -11.37 -3.03
N SER A 5 -3.30 -11.95 -3.55
CA SER A 5 -2.19 -11.14 -4.05
C SER A 5 -1.48 -11.83 -5.22
N GLY A 6 -0.82 -11.03 -6.04
CA GLY A 6 -0.03 -11.47 -7.17
C GLY A 6 1.31 -10.76 -7.21
N TYR A 7 2.33 -11.46 -7.68
CA TYR A 7 3.70 -10.95 -7.75
C TYR A 7 4.31 -11.23 -9.11
N LEU A 8 4.97 -10.23 -9.68
CA LEU A 8 5.72 -10.37 -10.91
C LEU A 8 7.07 -11.03 -10.59
N HIS A 9 7.44 -12.07 -11.34
CA HIS A 9 8.72 -12.78 -11.18
C HIS A 9 9.00 -13.21 -9.73
N ASN A 10 7.96 -13.62 -8.99
CA ASN A 10 8.08 -14.05 -7.60
C ASN A 10 8.65 -12.95 -6.68
N SER A 11 8.40 -11.69 -6.99
CA SER A 11 8.92 -10.56 -6.21
C SER A 11 8.10 -10.40 -4.93
N LEU A 12 8.39 -11.21 -3.91
CA LEU A 12 7.71 -11.15 -2.61
C LEU A 12 8.08 -9.92 -1.81
N LEU A 13 9.20 -9.28 -2.14
CA LEU A 13 9.69 -8.09 -1.48
C LEU A 13 9.63 -6.90 -2.44
N ASP A 14 10.30 -5.82 -2.06
CA ASP A 14 10.41 -4.64 -2.90
C ASP A 14 11.00 -4.97 -4.26
N PHE A 15 10.52 -4.31 -5.28
CA PHE A 15 10.91 -4.53 -6.65
C PHE A 15 11.16 -3.19 -7.33
N LYS A 16 12.31 -3.06 -7.99
CA LYS A 16 12.68 -1.85 -8.71
C LYS A 16 13.14 -2.23 -10.12
N ASP A 17 12.49 -1.67 -11.13
CA ASP A 17 12.83 -1.90 -12.54
C ASP A 17 12.72 -0.58 -13.30
N LYS A 18 13.83 -0.14 -13.85
CA LYS A 18 13.93 1.09 -14.64
C LYS A 18 14.04 0.82 -16.14
N SER A 19 13.87 -0.44 -16.57
CA SER A 19 13.96 -0.82 -17.99
C SER A 19 12.70 -0.44 -18.77
N LYS A 20 11.59 -0.19 -18.09
CA LYS A 20 10.30 0.15 -18.71
C LYS A 20 9.71 1.40 -18.08
N PRO A 21 8.80 2.10 -18.80
CA PRO A 21 8.16 3.29 -18.25
C PRO A 21 7.36 3.03 -16.98
N LEU A 22 6.63 1.91 -16.93
CA LEU A 22 5.80 1.52 -15.79
C LEU A 22 5.76 0.00 -15.69
N VAL A 23 6.03 -0.53 -14.51
CA VAL A 23 5.98 -1.96 -14.24
C VAL A 23 5.26 -2.17 -12.90
N VAL A 24 4.23 -3.02 -12.91
CA VAL A 24 3.59 -3.44 -11.67
C VAL A 24 4.33 -4.66 -11.14
N GLY A 25 4.94 -4.52 -9.96
CA GLY A 25 5.68 -5.60 -9.32
C GLY A 25 4.79 -6.55 -8.55
N SER A 26 3.79 -6.01 -7.86
CA SER A 26 2.83 -6.81 -7.10
C SER A 26 1.55 -6.04 -6.87
N CYS A 27 0.48 -6.75 -6.63
CA CYS A 27 -0.79 -6.15 -6.26
C CYS A 27 -1.58 -7.13 -5.41
N GLY A 28 -2.57 -6.64 -4.70
CA GLY A 28 -3.39 -7.51 -3.90
C GLY A 28 -4.48 -6.79 -3.17
N THR A 29 -5.20 -7.57 -2.38
CA THR A 29 -6.25 -7.07 -1.51
C THR A 29 -6.23 -7.87 -0.22
N TYR A 30 -6.70 -7.23 0.84
CA TYR A 30 -7.01 -7.94 2.08
C TYR A 30 -8.17 -7.24 2.78
N ARG A 31 -8.89 -8.04 3.56
CA ARG A 31 -9.97 -7.55 4.39
C ARG A 31 -9.84 -8.15 5.78
N LEU A 32 -9.96 -7.31 6.79
CA LEU A 32 -9.93 -7.76 8.17
C LEU A 32 -11.31 -8.30 8.54
N ILE A 33 -11.37 -9.59 8.88
CA ILE A 33 -12.63 -10.24 9.29
C ILE A 33 -12.60 -10.51 10.79
N HIS A 34 -11.61 -11.29 11.25
CA HIS A 34 -11.44 -11.62 12.67
C HIS A 34 -10.14 -11.09 13.23
N GLN A 35 -9.34 -10.46 12.40
CA GLN A 35 -8.06 -9.88 12.80
C GLN A 35 -8.33 -8.60 13.58
N PRO A 36 -7.91 -8.49 14.85
CA PRO A 36 -8.19 -7.27 15.62
C PRO A 36 -7.39 -6.06 15.12
N LYS A 37 -6.19 -6.27 14.58
CA LYS A 37 -5.32 -5.17 14.21
C LYS A 37 -4.29 -5.64 13.17
N LEU A 38 -4.02 -4.79 12.19
CA LEU A 38 -2.98 -5.05 11.20
C LEU A 38 -2.13 -3.79 11.04
N PRO A 39 -1.00 -3.70 11.74
CA PRO A 39 -0.11 -2.54 11.64
C PRO A 39 0.94 -2.73 10.56
N THR A 40 1.39 -1.62 9.98
CA THR A 40 2.53 -1.57 9.08
C THR A 40 3.43 -0.43 9.48
N TYR A 41 4.72 -0.70 9.56
CA TYR A 41 5.73 0.32 9.83
C TYR A 41 6.99 0.04 9.01
N ARG A 42 7.28 0.95 8.09
CA ARG A 42 8.48 0.91 7.25
C ARG A 42 9.19 2.26 7.38
N PRO A 43 10.14 2.39 8.32
CA PRO A 43 10.77 3.70 8.58
C PRO A 43 11.52 4.26 7.38
N ARG A 44 12.05 3.41 6.50
CA ARG A 44 12.77 3.82 5.29
C ARG A 44 11.94 3.66 4.02
N GLY A 45 10.65 3.29 4.19
CA GLY A 45 9.77 3.08 3.06
C GLY A 45 10.14 1.85 2.24
N ARG A 46 9.67 1.86 1.00
CA ARG A 46 9.95 0.82 -0.01
C ARG A 46 10.87 1.40 -1.08
N ILE A 47 11.40 0.54 -1.93
CA ILE A 47 12.18 1.01 -3.10
C ILE A 47 11.29 1.28 -4.32
N ASP A 48 10.03 0.86 -4.27
CA ASP A 48 9.04 1.10 -5.30
C ASP A 48 7.95 2.08 -4.81
N TYR A 49 7.01 2.40 -5.69
CA TYR A 49 5.81 3.17 -5.35
C TYR A 49 4.75 2.23 -4.81
N GLN A 50 3.94 2.72 -3.89
CA GLN A 50 2.80 1.97 -3.36
C GLN A 50 1.56 2.83 -3.37
N LEU A 51 0.49 2.32 -3.99
CA LEU A 51 -0.82 2.95 -3.98
C LEU A 51 -1.76 2.06 -3.17
N LEU A 52 -2.42 2.65 -2.19
CA LEU A 52 -3.40 1.97 -1.35
C LEU A 52 -4.77 2.59 -1.59
N TYR A 53 -5.77 1.75 -1.81
CA TYR A 53 -7.16 2.18 -1.94
C TYR A 53 -7.98 1.54 -0.83
N ILE A 54 -8.68 2.38 -0.06
CA ILE A 54 -9.55 1.92 1.02
C ILE A 54 -10.94 1.67 0.41
N ALA A 55 -11.30 0.39 0.29
CA ALA A 55 -12.57 0.00 -0.34
C ALA A 55 -13.70 -0.07 0.67
N ALA A 56 -13.41 -0.37 1.94
CA ALA A 56 -14.41 -0.42 3.01
C ALA A 56 -13.73 -0.09 4.34
N GLY A 57 -14.50 0.47 5.25
CA GLY A 57 -13.97 0.86 6.55
C GLY A 57 -13.07 2.09 6.47
N LYS A 58 -11.99 2.05 7.22
CA LYS A 58 -11.04 3.17 7.27
C LYS A 58 -9.67 2.67 7.72
N GLY A 59 -8.65 3.48 7.46
CA GLY A 59 -7.30 3.24 7.94
C GLY A 59 -6.79 4.43 8.73
N HIS A 60 -5.88 4.18 9.64
CA HIS A 60 -5.23 5.20 10.44
C HIS A 60 -3.81 5.36 9.91
N PHE A 61 -3.53 6.48 9.25
CA PHE A 61 -2.25 6.73 8.60
C PHE A 61 -1.52 7.85 9.34
N PHE A 62 -0.22 7.67 9.53
CA PHE A 62 0.62 8.67 10.18
C PHE A 62 1.37 9.42 9.09
N LEU A 63 0.90 10.62 8.78
CA LEU A 63 1.40 11.46 7.70
C LEU A 63 1.94 12.76 8.29
N ASN A 64 3.20 13.08 8.00
CA ASN A 64 3.84 14.31 8.48
C ASN A 64 3.76 14.46 10.00
N GLY A 65 3.91 13.35 10.72
CA GLY A 65 3.88 13.35 12.18
C GLY A 65 2.49 13.42 12.80
N LYS A 66 1.43 13.35 11.99
CA LYS A 66 0.05 13.38 12.47
C LYS A 66 -0.70 12.14 12.06
N GLU A 67 -1.62 11.69 12.90
CA GLU A 67 -2.54 10.62 12.55
C GLU A 67 -3.68 11.20 11.72
N GLU A 68 -3.86 10.62 10.53
CA GLU A 68 -4.95 10.96 9.63
C GLU A 68 -5.83 9.72 9.44
N ILE A 69 -7.13 9.90 9.53
CA ILE A 69 -8.09 8.83 9.27
C ILE A 69 -8.52 8.93 7.82
N ILE A 70 -8.23 7.87 7.05
CA ILE A 70 -8.56 7.81 5.62
C ILE A 70 -9.70 6.81 5.45
N GLU A 71 -10.84 7.32 5.01
CA GLU A 71 -12.07 6.53 4.88
C GLU A 71 -12.19 5.88 3.51
N ALA A 72 -13.16 4.96 3.40
CA ALA A 72 -13.46 4.29 2.14
C ALA A 72 -13.67 5.28 1.00
N GLY A 73 -13.19 4.93 -0.19
CA GLY A 73 -13.27 5.79 -1.37
C GLY A 73 -12.05 6.66 -1.58
N HIS A 74 -11.07 6.61 -0.67
CA HIS A 74 -9.85 7.42 -0.76
C HIS A 74 -8.64 6.55 -1.01
N MET A 75 -7.57 7.18 -1.54
CA MET A 75 -6.31 6.52 -1.86
C MET A 75 -5.15 7.24 -1.19
N ILE A 76 -4.11 6.45 -0.88
CA ILE A 76 -2.83 6.96 -0.38
C ILE A 76 -1.74 6.52 -1.34
N LEU A 77 -0.91 7.46 -1.79
CA LEU A 77 0.26 7.17 -2.60
C LEU A 77 1.52 7.36 -1.76
N TYR A 78 2.32 6.31 -1.69
CA TYR A 78 3.66 6.37 -1.10
C TYR A 78 4.71 6.33 -2.20
N LYS A 79 5.63 7.30 -2.18
CA LYS A 79 6.78 7.34 -3.08
C LYS A 79 7.90 6.44 -2.54
N PRO A 80 8.86 6.06 -3.40
CA PRO A 80 10.02 5.31 -2.92
C PRO A 80 10.71 6.03 -1.76
N ARG A 81 11.14 5.26 -0.76
CA ARG A 81 11.88 5.69 0.43
C ARG A 81 11.12 6.63 1.36
N GLU A 82 9.81 6.81 1.11
CA GLU A 82 8.95 7.57 2.02
C GLU A 82 8.53 6.68 3.17
N MET A 83 8.67 7.16 4.40
CA MET A 83 8.30 6.41 5.58
C MET A 83 6.82 6.03 5.53
N GLN A 84 6.53 4.77 5.83
CA GLN A 84 5.17 4.24 5.86
C GLN A 84 4.83 3.80 7.27
N ARG A 85 3.76 4.35 7.81
CA ARG A 85 3.22 3.92 9.10
C ARG A 85 1.71 4.04 9.06
N TYR A 86 1.04 2.90 9.21
CA TYR A 86 -0.41 2.88 9.24
C TYR A 86 -0.91 1.64 9.96
N VAL A 87 -2.17 1.67 10.35
CA VAL A 87 -2.79 0.54 11.03
C VAL A 87 -4.26 0.45 10.61
N TYR A 88 -4.71 -0.79 10.42
CA TYR A 88 -6.12 -1.10 10.19
C TYR A 88 -6.64 -1.87 11.39
N TYR A 89 -7.89 -1.59 11.77
CA TYR A 89 -8.54 -2.25 12.91
C TYR A 89 -9.66 -3.16 12.42
N GLY A 90 -9.78 -4.34 13.05
CA GLY A 90 -10.81 -5.31 12.70
C GLY A 90 -12.23 -4.80 12.95
N THR A 91 -12.41 -3.94 13.96
CA THR A 91 -13.69 -3.33 14.25
C THR A 91 -14.22 -2.46 13.11
N ASP A 92 -13.32 -1.94 12.27
CA ASP A 92 -13.69 -1.15 11.09
C ASP A 92 -13.99 -2.03 9.88
N GLN A 93 -13.66 -3.31 9.94
CA GLN A 93 -13.79 -4.26 8.83
C GLN A 93 -13.13 -3.72 7.56
N THR A 94 -11.94 -3.15 7.70
CA THR A 94 -11.24 -2.47 6.62
C THR A 94 -10.92 -3.43 5.49
N GLU A 95 -11.21 -3.01 4.27
CA GLU A 95 -10.85 -3.70 3.05
C GLU A 95 -9.97 -2.78 2.22
N VAL A 96 -8.81 -3.28 1.80
CA VAL A 96 -7.78 -2.50 1.12
C VAL A 96 -7.36 -3.21 -0.15
N TYR A 97 -7.20 -2.43 -1.22
CA TYR A 97 -6.54 -2.87 -2.45
C TYR A 97 -5.22 -2.12 -2.55
N TRP A 98 -4.17 -2.82 -2.96
CA TRP A 98 -2.86 -2.22 -3.05
C TRP A 98 -2.15 -2.64 -4.33
N VAL A 99 -1.27 -1.76 -4.81
CA VAL A 99 -0.41 -2.05 -5.95
C VAL A 99 0.96 -1.45 -5.68
N HIS A 100 2.00 -2.24 -5.96
CA HIS A 100 3.39 -1.80 -5.94
C HIS A 100 3.87 -1.67 -7.38
N PHE A 101 4.44 -0.54 -7.73
CA PHE A 101 4.86 -0.30 -9.10
C PHE A 101 6.14 0.52 -9.15
N THR A 102 6.83 0.41 -10.28
CA THR A 102 8.10 1.08 -10.52
C THR A 102 8.21 1.40 -12.00
N GLY A 103 9.29 2.07 -12.41
CA GLY A 103 9.51 2.39 -13.82
C GLY A 103 10.38 3.62 -13.97
N ASN A 104 10.74 3.93 -15.22
CA ASN A 104 11.58 5.09 -15.52
C ASN A 104 10.76 6.34 -15.86
N ASN A 105 9.43 6.25 -15.95
CA ASN A 105 8.56 7.36 -16.34
C ASN A 105 7.41 7.59 -15.36
N VAL A 106 7.49 7.04 -14.14
CA VAL A 106 6.40 7.14 -13.17
C VAL A 106 6.10 8.59 -12.81
N LYS A 107 7.13 9.42 -12.66
CA LYS A 107 6.95 10.82 -12.29
C LYS A 107 6.10 11.59 -13.31
N ASN A 108 6.16 11.22 -14.58
CA ASN A 108 5.38 11.86 -15.63
C ASN A 108 3.97 11.27 -15.76
N ILE A 109 3.76 10.05 -15.25
CA ILE A 109 2.45 9.40 -15.26
C ILE A 109 1.60 9.89 -14.08
N LEU A 110 2.22 10.10 -12.94
CA LEU A 110 1.56 10.63 -11.75
C LEU A 110 1.47 12.14 -11.84
#